data_c8d15b4a8ae476290ce085b02ea5a5da
#
_entry.id   c8d15b4a8ae476290ce085b02ea5a5da
#
_cell.length_a   1.000
_cell.length_b   1.000
_cell.length_c   1.000
_cell.angle_alpha   90.00
_cell.angle_beta   90.00
_cell.angle_gamma   90.00
#
_symmetry.space_group_name_H-M   'P 1'
#
loop_
_entity.id
_entity.type
_entity.pdbx_description
1 polymer ?
#
loop_
_entity_poly.entity_id
_entity_poly.type
_entity_poly.pdbx_seq_one_letter_code
_entity_poly.pdbx_strand_id
1 'polypeptide(L)'
;EQEQFLLRLDEQERQLKEERRKILYRHKDEIERLKKSVEELEADIRQMKATDRTAKKNENDLKRALQTMESELGRNIAKLTEAEHQRAIDQRIEYFLSSGYDSIAVDLLLQLRLDKRGTFRYDIKPSEYLPLLKVLLEQENPALHERLENRGLDLKKLTMCYLMALGLDDVEMMARAACLAPNSVKAYRKECRELVQSLESKV
;
A
#
# COMPACT_ATOMS: atom_id res chain seq x y z
N GLU A 1 -4.66 33.02 9.73
CA GLU A 1 -3.53 32.22 9.16
C GLU A 1 -3.82 30.71 9.18
N GLN A 2 -4.35 30.16 10.28
CA GLN A 2 -4.71 28.73 10.39
C GLN A 2 -5.80 28.32 9.38
N GLU A 3 -6.81 29.14 9.18
CA GLU A 3 -7.90 28.91 8.23
C GLU A 3 -7.42 28.86 6.76
N GLN A 4 -6.50 29.73 6.40
CA GLN A 4 -5.88 29.73 5.08
C GLN A 4 -4.94 28.54 4.86
N PHE A 5 -4.32 28.02 5.90
CA PHE A 5 -3.49 26.83 5.85
C PHE A 5 -4.35 25.57 5.62
N LEU A 6 -5.46 25.44 6.34
CA LEU A 6 -6.41 24.35 6.17
C LEU A 6 -7.03 24.33 4.76
N LEU A 7 -7.41 25.48 4.22
CA LEU A 7 -7.93 25.59 2.84
C LEU A 7 -6.91 25.18 1.78
N ARG A 8 -5.63 25.49 1.97
CA ARG A 8 -4.55 25.04 1.07
C ARG A 8 -4.29 23.54 1.17
N LEU A 9 -4.39 22.96 2.36
CA LEU A 9 -4.29 21.52 2.58
C LEU A 9 -5.42 20.77 1.87
N ASP A 10 -6.67 21.22 2.01
CA ASP A 10 -7.83 20.67 1.33
C ASP A 10 -7.70 20.72 -0.20
N GLU A 11 -7.21 21.83 -0.74
CA GLU A 11 -6.97 21.99 -2.18
C GLU A 11 -5.89 21.01 -2.69
N GLN A 12 -4.78 20.90 -1.96
CA GLN A 12 -3.70 19.95 -2.30
C GLN A 12 -4.17 18.50 -2.22
N GLU A 13 -4.98 18.18 -1.24
CA GLU A 13 -5.55 16.85 -1.07
C GLU A 13 -6.50 16.49 -2.21
N ARG A 14 -7.38 17.42 -2.62
CA ARG A 14 -8.27 17.24 -3.79
C ARG A 14 -7.46 17.02 -5.07
N GLN A 15 -6.42 17.81 -5.31
CA GLN A 15 -5.55 17.67 -6.47
C GLN A 15 -4.85 16.32 -6.49
N LEU A 16 -4.31 15.86 -5.36
CA LEU A 16 -3.69 14.55 -5.21
C LEU A 16 -4.68 13.40 -5.45
N LYS A 17 -5.90 13.51 -4.91
CA LYS A 17 -6.98 12.53 -5.15
C LYS A 17 -7.33 12.44 -6.64
N GLU A 18 -7.41 13.57 -7.32
CA GLU A 18 -7.73 13.61 -8.75
C GLU A 18 -6.58 13.06 -9.62
N GLU A 19 -5.34 13.41 -9.32
CA GLU A 19 -4.17 12.85 -10.03
C GLU A 19 -4.05 11.34 -9.86
N ARG A 20 -4.23 10.83 -8.63
CA ARG A 20 -4.26 9.38 -8.36
C ARG A 20 -5.37 8.69 -9.14
N ARG A 21 -6.55 9.28 -9.20
CA ARG A 21 -7.69 8.75 -9.98
C ARG A 21 -7.36 8.67 -11.47
N LYS A 22 -6.75 9.73 -12.04
CA LYS A 22 -6.28 9.75 -13.43
C LYS A 22 -5.23 8.67 -13.72
N ILE A 23 -4.29 8.45 -12.80
CA ILE A 23 -3.26 7.41 -12.92
C ILE A 23 -3.90 6.01 -12.91
N LEU A 24 -4.82 5.74 -11.99
CA LEU A 24 -5.54 4.47 -11.90
C LEU A 24 -6.32 4.15 -13.19
N TYR A 25 -7.04 5.13 -13.75
CA TYR A 25 -7.76 4.95 -15.01
C TYR A 25 -6.82 4.67 -16.18
N ARG A 26 -5.70 5.42 -16.29
CA ARG A 26 -4.69 5.17 -17.35
C ARG A 26 -4.11 3.76 -17.27
N HIS A 27 -3.75 3.30 -16.08
CA HIS A 27 -3.22 1.94 -15.90
C HIS A 27 -4.25 0.87 -16.22
N LYS A 28 -5.52 1.09 -15.87
CA LYS A 28 -6.61 0.17 -16.21
C LYS A 28 -6.78 0.05 -17.72
N ASP A 29 -6.83 1.18 -18.44
CA ASP A 29 -6.94 1.20 -19.90
C ASP A 29 -5.73 0.55 -20.59
N GLU A 30 -4.53 0.78 -20.05
CA GLU A 30 -3.29 0.17 -20.55
C GLU A 30 -3.28 -1.35 -20.36
N ILE A 31 -3.74 -1.84 -19.21
CA ILE A 31 -3.91 -3.27 -18.93
C ILE A 31 -4.90 -3.90 -19.94
N GLU A 32 -6.02 -3.28 -20.19
CA GLU A 32 -7.01 -3.80 -21.15
C GLU A 32 -6.46 -3.82 -22.59
N ARG A 33 -5.72 -2.79 -23.00
CA ARG A 33 -5.03 -2.77 -24.30
C ARG A 33 -4.00 -3.90 -24.43
N LEU A 34 -3.18 -4.09 -23.38
CA LEU A 34 -2.16 -5.16 -23.36
C LEU A 34 -2.80 -6.54 -23.38
N LYS A 35 -3.89 -6.77 -22.64
CA LYS A 35 -4.64 -8.03 -22.68
C LYS A 35 -5.12 -8.34 -24.11
N LYS A 36 -5.72 -7.38 -24.77
CA LYS A 36 -6.20 -7.54 -26.14
C LYS A 36 -5.06 -7.86 -27.11
N SER A 37 -3.92 -7.16 -26.98
CA SER A 37 -2.73 -7.43 -27.80
C SER A 37 -2.15 -8.82 -27.55
N VAL A 38 -2.16 -9.30 -26.31
CA VAL A 38 -1.75 -10.67 -25.96
C VAL A 38 -2.67 -11.70 -26.64
N GLU A 39 -4.00 -11.51 -26.58
CA GLU A 39 -4.96 -12.40 -27.22
C GLU A 39 -4.80 -12.45 -28.74
N GLU A 40 -4.55 -11.30 -29.38
CA GLU A 40 -4.27 -11.20 -30.81
C GLU A 40 -2.99 -11.96 -31.21
N LEU A 41 -1.90 -11.77 -30.46
CA LEU A 41 -0.63 -12.49 -30.68
C LEU A 41 -0.76 -14.00 -30.46
N GLU A 42 -1.52 -14.43 -29.46
CA GLU A 42 -1.80 -15.83 -29.24
C GLU A 42 -2.60 -16.47 -30.40
N ALA A 43 -3.55 -15.72 -30.98
CA ALA A 43 -4.31 -16.16 -32.16
C ALA A 43 -3.38 -16.31 -33.37
N ASP A 44 -2.49 -15.32 -33.61
CA ASP A 44 -1.52 -15.36 -34.68
C ASP A 44 -0.53 -16.53 -34.54
N ILE A 45 -0.04 -16.80 -33.33
CA ILE A 45 0.81 -17.97 -33.04
C ILE A 45 0.07 -19.28 -33.35
N ARG A 46 -1.24 -19.37 -33.00
CA ARG A 46 -2.07 -20.54 -33.31
C ARG A 46 -2.23 -20.77 -34.82
N GLN A 47 -2.47 -19.68 -35.57
CA GLN A 47 -2.62 -19.72 -37.02
C GLN A 47 -1.29 -20.10 -37.72
N MET A 48 -0.15 -19.57 -37.27
CA MET A 48 1.17 -19.85 -37.83
C MET A 48 1.60 -21.31 -37.59
N LYS A 49 1.22 -21.92 -36.48
CA LYS A 49 1.49 -23.36 -36.24
C LYS A 49 0.82 -24.30 -37.23
N ALA A 50 -0.21 -23.81 -37.91
CA ALA A 50 -0.95 -24.60 -38.93
C ALA A 50 -0.32 -24.51 -40.32
N THR A 51 0.61 -23.57 -40.61
CA THR A 51 1.20 -23.35 -41.91
C THR A 51 2.73 -23.24 -41.83
N ASP A 52 3.41 -24.24 -42.27
CA ASP A 52 4.76 -24.49 -42.81
C ASP A 52 6.04 -23.74 -42.32
N ARG A 53 7.21 -24.32 -42.65
CA ARG A 53 8.60 -24.18 -42.14
C ARG A 53 9.22 -22.76 -42.07
N THR A 54 8.74 -21.78 -42.81
CA THR A 54 9.14 -20.37 -42.72
C THR A 54 8.65 -19.67 -41.44
N ALA A 55 7.62 -20.24 -40.80
CA ALA A 55 6.95 -19.77 -39.62
C ALA A 55 7.79 -19.80 -38.32
N LYS A 56 8.82 -20.65 -38.27
CA LYS A 56 9.56 -20.89 -37.01
C LYS A 56 10.34 -19.69 -36.49
N LYS A 57 10.85 -18.84 -37.39
CA LYS A 57 11.55 -17.60 -36.99
C LYS A 57 10.54 -16.55 -36.49
N ASN A 58 9.44 -16.38 -37.24
CA ASN A 58 8.37 -15.48 -36.87
C ASN A 58 7.67 -15.92 -35.58
N GLU A 59 7.48 -17.24 -35.37
CA GLU A 59 6.96 -17.80 -34.12
C GLU A 59 7.84 -17.43 -32.90
N ASN A 60 9.16 -17.51 -33.04
CA ASN A 60 10.07 -17.14 -31.97
C ASN A 60 10.05 -15.64 -31.65
N ASP A 61 9.91 -14.78 -32.66
CA ASP A 61 9.84 -13.34 -32.49
C ASP A 61 8.49 -12.95 -31.83
N LEU A 62 7.39 -13.59 -32.22
CA LEU A 62 6.08 -13.43 -31.58
C LEU A 62 6.06 -13.93 -30.14
N LYS A 63 6.70 -15.08 -29.86
CA LYS A 63 6.85 -15.57 -28.48
C LYS A 63 7.62 -14.59 -27.59
N ARG A 64 8.68 -13.97 -28.11
CA ARG A 64 9.42 -12.92 -27.39
C ARG A 64 8.57 -11.69 -27.14
N ALA A 65 7.79 -11.24 -28.16
CA ALA A 65 6.87 -10.14 -28.02
C ALA A 65 5.80 -10.44 -26.98
N LEU A 66 5.20 -11.64 -27.00
CA LEU A 66 4.23 -12.09 -26.01
C LEU A 66 4.82 -12.07 -24.60
N GLN A 67 6.02 -12.63 -24.41
CA GLN A 67 6.69 -12.65 -23.11
C GLN A 67 6.98 -11.24 -22.59
N THR A 68 7.31 -10.30 -23.48
CA THR A 68 7.51 -8.90 -23.12
C THR A 68 6.21 -8.25 -22.65
N MET A 69 5.11 -8.45 -23.40
CA MET A 69 3.79 -7.93 -23.04
C MET A 69 3.25 -8.51 -21.73
N GLU A 70 3.43 -9.82 -21.53
CA GLU A 70 3.07 -10.47 -20.25
C GLU A 70 3.85 -9.87 -19.06
N SER A 71 5.14 -9.59 -19.27
CA SER A 71 5.98 -8.95 -18.24
C SER A 71 5.54 -7.51 -17.95
N GLU A 72 5.13 -6.75 -18.98
CA GLU A 72 4.60 -5.40 -18.83
C GLU A 72 3.23 -5.41 -18.16
N LEU A 73 2.35 -6.33 -18.56
CA LEU A 73 1.06 -6.55 -17.93
C LEU A 73 1.22 -6.87 -16.44
N GLY A 74 2.13 -7.79 -16.09
CA GLY A 74 2.45 -8.11 -14.70
C GLY A 74 2.91 -6.90 -13.89
N ARG A 75 3.78 -6.06 -14.49
CA ARG A 75 4.23 -4.81 -13.85
C ARG A 75 3.10 -3.81 -13.66
N ASN A 76 2.19 -3.67 -14.62
CA ASN A 76 1.08 -2.74 -14.53
C ASN A 76 0.02 -3.22 -13.53
N ILE A 77 -0.24 -4.53 -13.46
CA ILE A 77 -1.09 -5.12 -12.42
C ILE A 77 -0.50 -4.85 -11.03
N ALA A 78 0.80 -5.06 -10.84
CA ALA A 78 1.46 -4.78 -9.57
C ALA A 78 1.35 -3.30 -9.16
N LYS A 79 1.51 -2.37 -10.11
CA LYS A 79 1.33 -0.92 -9.85
C LYS A 79 -0.12 -0.58 -9.48
N LEU A 80 -1.10 -1.20 -10.16
CA LEU A 80 -2.51 -1.00 -9.86
C LEU A 80 -2.85 -1.50 -8.45
N THR A 81 -2.40 -2.72 -8.12
CA THR A 81 -2.60 -3.30 -6.78
C THR A 81 -1.97 -2.43 -5.68
N GLU A 82 -0.78 -1.89 -5.92
CA GLU A 82 -0.12 -0.97 -5.00
C GLU A 82 -0.92 0.33 -4.84
N ALA A 83 -1.43 0.90 -5.94
CA ALA A 83 -2.23 2.11 -5.91
C ALA A 83 -3.58 1.90 -5.18
N GLU A 84 -4.21 0.75 -5.34
CA GLU A 84 -5.44 0.37 -4.61
C GLU A 84 -5.15 0.21 -3.11
N HIS A 85 -4.04 -0.43 -2.77
CA HIS A 85 -3.60 -0.57 -1.39
C HIS A 85 -3.34 0.80 -0.72
N GLN A 86 -2.62 1.69 -1.42
CA GLN A 86 -2.39 3.05 -0.93
C GLN A 86 -3.70 3.83 -0.72
N ARG A 87 -4.67 3.64 -1.62
CA ARG A 87 -6.01 4.25 -1.48
C ARG A 87 -6.75 3.72 -0.25
N ALA A 88 -6.67 2.43 0.03
CA ALA A 88 -7.30 1.85 1.21
C ALA A 88 -6.72 2.45 2.51
N ILE A 89 -5.41 2.67 2.56
CA ILE A 89 -4.75 3.33 3.69
C ILE A 89 -5.22 4.78 3.83
N ASP A 90 -5.28 5.54 2.74
CA ASP A 90 -5.76 6.93 2.77
C ASP A 90 -7.21 6.99 3.28
N GLN A 91 -8.09 6.10 2.82
CA GLN A 91 -9.47 5.99 3.31
C GLN A 91 -9.54 5.64 4.80
N ARG A 92 -8.63 4.81 5.28
CA ARG A 92 -8.56 4.45 6.70
C ARG A 92 -8.15 5.63 7.57
N ILE A 93 -7.20 6.43 7.12
CA ILE A 93 -6.80 7.67 7.81
C ILE A 93 -7.95 8.69 7.79
N GLU A 94 -8.65 8.84 6.67
CA GLU A 94 -9.85 9.70 6.58
C GLU A 94 -10.95 9.26 7.57
N TYR A 95 -11.12 7.96 7.75
CA TYR A 95 -12.05 7.43 8.75
C TYR A 95 -11.65 7.86 10.16
N PHE A 96 -10.39 7.76 10.55
CA PHE A 96 -9.94 8.23 11.87
C PHE A 96 -10.12 9.75 12.04
N LEU A 97 -9.87 10.54 11.01
CA LEU A 97 -10.09 12.00 11.02
C LEU A 97 -11.56 12.38 11.24
N SER A 98 -12.48 11.63 10.63
CA SER A 98 -13.91 11.94 10.65
C SER A 98 -14.67 11.36 11.85
N SER A 99 -14.09 10.37 12.54
CA SER A 99 -14.79 9.58 13.57
C SER A 99 -14.54 10.06 15.01
N GLY A 100 -13.87 11.21 15.20
CA GLY A 100 -13.70 11.81 16.53
C GLY A 100 -12.64 11.13 17.41
N TYR A 101 -11.68 10.44 16.80
CA TYR A 101 -10.54 9.88 17.50
C TYR A 101 -9.61 10.97 18.04
N ASP A 102 -8.67 10.59 18.91
CA ASP A 102 -7.69 11.51 19.46
C ASP A 102 -6.95 12.29 18.36
N SER A 103 -7.10 13.62 18.36
CA SER A 103 -6.60 14.49 17.29
C SER A 103 -5.08 14.43 17.14
N ILE A 104 -4.35 14.29 18.26
CA ILE A 104 -2.87 14.23 18.24
C ILE A 104 -2.41 12.92 17.59
N ALA A 105 -3.08 11.81 17.92
CA ALA A 105 -2.76 10.52 17.34
C ALA A 105 -3.08 10.47 15.84
N VAL A 106 -4.17 11.08 15.42
CA VAL A 106 -4.56 11.16 14.00
C VAL A 106 -3.64 12.08 13.21
N ASP A 107 -3.26 13.24 13.75
CA ASP A 107 -2.27 14.15 13.13
C ASP A 107 -0.93 13.44 12.93
N LEU A 108 -0.55 12.58 13.86
CA LEU A 108 0.65 11.77 13.74
C LEU A 108 0.56 10.77 12.58
N LEU A 109 -0.58 10.10 12.41
CA LEU A 109 -0.80 9.20 11.27
C LEU A 109 -0.70 9.94 9.95
N LEU A 110 -1.25 11.16 9.87
CA LEU A 110 -1.12 12.02 8.70
C LEU A 110 0.34 12.36 8.42
N GLN A 111 1.11 12.74 9.45
CA GLN A 111 2.53 13.01 9.30
C GLN A 111 3.30 11.78 8.81
N LEU A 112 3.06 10.61 9.39
CA LEU A 112 3.64 9.35 8.93
C LEU A 112 3.32 9.06 7.47
N ARG A 113 2.14 9.43 7.00
CA ARG A 113 1.67 9.21 5.64
C ARG A 113 2.23 10.21 4.63
N LEU A 114 2.26 11.48 4.98
CA LEU A 114 2.60 12.57 4.06
C LEU A 114 4.10 12.72 3.84
N ASP A 115 4.94 12.28 4.77
CA ASP A 115 6.38 12.47 4.66
C ASP A 115 7.05 11.47 3.73
N LYS A 116 6.84 11.67 2.44
CA LYS A 116 7.56 10.94 1.38
C LYS A 116 9.01 11.40 1.16
N ARG A 117 9.47 12.49 1.80
CA ARG A 117 10.72 13.16 1.46
C ARG A 117 11.70 13.36 2.63
N GLY A 118 11.47 12.74 3.78
CA GLY A 118 12.39 12.88 4.93
C GLY A 118 12.43 14.30 5.51
N THR A 119 11.40 15.11 5.25
CA THR A 119 11.25 16.44 5.82
C THR A 119 10.43 16.39 7.12
N PHE A 120 10.74 15.43 7.99
CA PHE A 120 10.16 15.41 9.32
C PHE A 120 10.55 16.69 10.06
N ARG A 121 9.55 17.47 10.44
CA ARG A 121 9.73 18.60 11.35
C ARG A 121 10.08 18.16 12.79
N TYR A 122 9.90 16.86 13.09
CA TYR A 122 10.17 16.28 14.40
C TYR A 122 10.88 14.96 14.22
N ASP A 123 12.05 14.81 14.85
CA ASP A 123 12.73 13.53 15.06
C ASP A 123 11.94 12.72 16.11
N ILE A 124 10.75 12.25 15.74
CA ILE A 124 9.90 11.45 16.62
C ILE A 124 10.48 10.04 16.68
N LYS A 125 10.85 9.60 17.87
CA LYS A 125 11.38 8.25 18.10
C LYS A 125 10.27 7.21 18.09
N PRO A 126 10.54 5.92 17.79
CA PRO A 126 9.54 4.85 17.85
C PRO A 126 8.79 4.80 19.18
N SER A 127 9.48 5.13 20.28
CA SER A 127 8.88 5.22 21.61
C SER A 127 7.79 6.28 21.75
N GLU A 128 7.73 7.26 20.85
CA GLU A 128 6.75 8.34 20.87
C GLU A 128 5.54 8.02 19.98
N TYR A 129 5.73 7.20 18.93
CA TYR A 129 4.63 6.75 18.07
C TYR A 129 3.75 5.69 18.76
N LEU A 130 4.38 4.74 19.45
CA LEU A 130 3.66 3.61 20.02
C LEU A 130 2.55 4.03 21.01
N PRO A 131 2.76 4.97 21.95
CA PRO A 131 1.69 5.42 22.85
C PRO A 131 0.46 5.93 22.12
N LEU A 132 0.65 6.68 21.03
CA LEU A 132 -0.45 7.24 20.24
C LEU A 132 -1.18 6.18 19.42
N LEU A 133 -0.44 5.23 18.84
CA LEU A 133 -1.04 4.07 18.16
C LEU A 133 -1.83 3.18 19.13
N LYS A 134 -1.38 3.06 20.39
CA LYS A 134 -2.11 2.36 21.46
C LYS A 134 -3.46 3.01 21.74
N VAL A 135 -3.49 4.34 21.90
CA VAL A 135 -4.74 5.10 22.13
C VAL A 135 -5.72 4.86 20.98
N LEU A 136 -5.26 4.91 19.72
CA LEU A 136 -6.12 4.66 18.57
C LEU A 136 -6.67 3.22 18.54
N LEU A 137 -5.81 2.23 18.78
CA LEU A 137 -6.25 0.84 18.74
C LEU A 137 -7.14 0.48 19.95
N GLU A 138 -6.89 1.05 21.11
CA GLU A 138 -7.74 0.90 22.29
C GLU A 138 -9.16 1.43 22.02
N GLN A 139 -9.28 2.57 21.34
CA GLN A 139 -10.57 3.13 20.94
C GLN A 139 -11.27 2.29 19.86
N GLU A 140 -10.51 1.79 18.88
CA GLU A 140 -11.04 1.03 17.73
C GLU A 140 -11.35 -0.42 18.08
N ASN A 141 -10.44 -1.10 18.78
CA ASN A 141 -10.55 -2.52 19.14
C ASN A 141 -9.82 -2.82 20.46
N PRO A 142 -10.47 -2.55 21.61
CA PRO A 142 -9.84 -2.72 22.91
C PRO A 142 -9.40 -4.17 23.19
N ALA A 143 -10.13 -5.16 22.68
CA ALA A 143 -9.76 -6.57 22.86
C ALA A 143 -8.48 -6.95 22.12
N LEU A 144 -8.28 -6.44 20.93
CA LEU A 144 -7.03 -6.65 20.16
C LEU A 144 -5.87 -5.90 20.79
N HIS A 145 -6.11 -4.67 21.28
CA HIS A 145 -5.13 -3.89 22.01
C HIS A 145 -4.58 -4.67 23.22
N GLU A 146 -5.46 -5.17 24.10
CA GLU A 146 -5.07 -5.96 25.28
C GLU A 146 -4.25 -7.21 24.92
N ARG A 147 -4.67 -7.91 23.86
CA ARG A 147 -3.96 -9.11 23.38
C ARG A 147 -2.58 -8.81 22.86
N LEU A 148 -2.38 -7.69 22.15
CA LEU A 148 -1.06 -7.27 21.66
C LEU A 148 -0.12 -6.86 22.80
N GLU A 149 -0.62 -6.13 23.79
CA GLU A 149 0.15 -5.73 24.98
C GLU A 149 0.71 -6.93 25.74
N ASN A 150 -0.08 -7.99 25.87
CA ASN A 150 0.27 -9.20 26.63
C ASN A 150 1.26 -10.13 25.88
N ARG A 151 1.72 -9.77 24.65
CA ARG A 151 2.61 -10.64 23.86
C ARG A 151 4.08 -10.47 24.14
N GLY A 152 4.50 -9.43 24.86
CA GLY A 152 5.91 -9.19 25.19
C GLY A 152 6.79 -8.96 23.95
N LEU A 153 6.23 -8.36 22.87
CA LEU A 153 6.96 -8.04 21.66
C LEU A 153 7.95 -6.91 21.90
N ASP A 154 9.06 -6.91 21.14
CA ASP A 154 9.94 -5.75 21.12
C ASP A 154 9.23 -4.52 20.55
N LEU A 155 9.72 -3.33 20.91
CA LEU A 155 9.10 -2.05 20.56
C LEU A 155 8.83 -1.89 19.05
N LYS A 156 9.75 -2.35 18.22
CA LYS A 156 9.67 -2.18 16.76
C LYS A 156 8.60 -3.09 16.16
N LYS A 157 8.59 -4.36 16.53
CA LYS A 157 7.56 -5.32 16.12
C LYS A 157 6.19 -4.92 16.64
N LEU A 158 6.11 -4.48 17.88
CA LEU A 158 4.87 -4.02 18.48
C LEU A 158 4.30 -2.82 17.71
N THR A 159 5.13 -1.81 17.41
CA THR A 159 4.71 -0.65 16.58
C THR A 159 4.17 -1.09 15.22
N MET A 160 4.83 -2.04 14.55
CA MET A 160 4.36 -2.58 13.26
C MET A 160 3.02 -3.32 13.40
N CYS A 161 2.86 -4.12 14.45
CA CYS A 161 1.60 -4.84 14.72
C CYS A 161 0.44 -3.86 14.98
N TYR A 162 0.68 -2.77 15.69
CA TYR A 162 -0.34 -1.74 15.91
C TYR A 162 -0.75 -1.05 14.62
N LEU A 163 0.19 -0.67 13.75
CA LEU A 163 -0.14 -0.10 12.44
C LEU A 163 -0.97 -1.09 11.60
N MET A 164 -0.60 -2.36 11.58
CA MET A 164 -1.36 -3.40 10.87
C MET A 164 -2.77 -3.59 11.44
N ALA A 165 -2.89 -3.66 12.76
CA ALA A 165 -4.17 -3.79 13.45
C ALA A 165 -5.11 -2.60 13.20
N LEU A 166 -4.53 -1.41 12.98
CA LEU A 166 -5.26 -0.21 12.57
C LEU A 166 -5.60 -0.19 11.06
N GLY A 167 -5.21 -1.21 10.29
CA GLY A 167 -5.40 -1.27 8.84
C GLY A 167 -4.42 -0.42 8.03
N LEU A 168 -3.30 -0.02 8.63
CA LEU A 168 -2.28 0.85 8.04
C LEU A 168 -1.03 0.05 7.64
N ASP A 169 -1.21 -1.03 6.87
CA ASP A 169 -0.17 -1.96 6.43
C ASP A 169 0.69 -1.39 5.28
N ASP A 170 1.34 -0.26 5.52
CA ASP A 170 2.24 0.40 4.58
C ASP A 170 3.71 0.25 5.02
N VAL A 171 4.57 -0.22 4.10
CA VAL A 171 5.99 -0.50 4.39
C VAL A 171 6.74 0.77 4.78
N GLU A 172 6.45 1.90 4.15
CA GLU A 172 7.16 3.15 4.43
C GLU A 172 6.69 3.78 5.75
N MET A 173 5.38 3.74 6.03
CA MET A 173 4.84 4.17 7.33
C MET A 173 5.43 3.34 8.47
N MET A 174 5.46 2.00 8.32
CA MET A 174 6.06 1.09 9.30
C MET A 174 7.55 1.33 9.47
N ALA A 175 8.29 1.54 8.38
CA ALA A 175 9.72 1.82 8.41
C ALA A 175 10.02 3.09 9.21
N ARG A 176 9.23 4.14 9.00
CA ARG A 176 9.35 5.40 9.75
C ARG A 176 8.98 5.23 11.21
N ALA A 177 7.79 4.68 11.49
CA ALA A 177 7.31 4.54 12.86
C ALA A 177 8.19 3.61 13.71
N ALA A 178 8.74 2.55 13.14
CA ALA A 178 9.62 1.60 13.83
C ALA A 178 11.11 1.96 13.75
N CYS A 179 11.48 3.04 13.03
CA CYS A 179 12.88 3.38 12.70
C CYS A 179 13.66 2.17 12.15
N LEU A 180 13.10 1.56 11.11
CA LEU A 180 13.69 0.42 10.41
C LEU A 180 13.90 0.77 8.93
N ALA A 181 14.89 0.11 8.31
CA ALA A 181 14.99 0.14 6.85
C ALA A 181 13.78 -0.58 6.21
N PRO A 182 13.25 -0.12 5.05
CA PRO A 182 12.09 -0.75 4.39
C PRO A 182 12.27 -2.25 4.12
N ASN A 183 13.50 -2.69 3.81
CA ASN A 183 13.80 -4.12 3.61
C ASN A 183 13.66 -4.93 4.91
N SER A 184 14.02 -4.37 6.06
CA SER A 184 13.81 -5.01 7.35
C SER A 184 12.33 -5.11 7.70
N VAL A 185 11.54 -4.06 7.37
CA VAL A 185 10.08 -4.10 7.52
C VAL A 185 9.48 -5.22 6.68
N LYS A 186 9.89 -5.37 5.41
CA LYS A 186 9.43 -6.45 4.54
C LYS A 186 9.70 -7.84 5.11
N ALA A 187 10.85 -8.02 5.77
CA ALA A 187 11.20 -9.28 6.42
C ALA A 187 10.26 -9.61 7.59
N TYR A 188 9.93 -8.62 8.42
CA TYR A 188 9.06 -8.83 9.59
C TYR A 188 7.56 -8.75 9.27
N ARG A 189 7.18 -8.13 8.15
CA ARG A 189 5.79 -7.85 7.79
C ARG A 189 4.89 -9.09 7.78
N LYS A 190 5.41 -10.20 7.25
CA LYS A 190 4.65 -11.46 7.20
C LYS A 190 4.36 -11.99 8.60
N GLU A 191 5.37 -12.05 9.45
CA GLU A 191 5.25 -12.50 10.85
C GLU A 191 4.25 -11.65 11.64
N CYS A 192 4.37 -10.32 11.53
CA CYS A 192 3.46 -9.38 12.20
C CYS A 192 2.01 -9.53 11.70
N ARG A 193 1.80 -9.72 10.39
CA ARG A 193 0.48 -9.93 9.81
C ARG A 193 -0.16 -11.22 10.30
N GLU A 194 0.58 -12.33 10.28
CA GLU A 194 0.11 -13.62 10.78
C GLU A 194 -0.26 -13.53 12.27
N LEU A 195 0.54 -12.82 13.05
CA LEU A 195 0.25 -12.58 14.46
C LEU A 195 -1.03 -11.78 14.66
N VAL A 196 -1.20 -10.64 14.00
CA VAL A 196 -2.41 -9.80 14.12
C VAL A 196 -3.64 -10.61 13.73
N GLN A 197 -3.63 -11.28 12.56
CA GLN A 197 -4.73 -12.13 12.10
C GLN A 197 -5.06 -13.25 13.10
N SER A 198 -4.05 -13.88 13.71
CA SER A 198 -4.26 -14.93 14.71
C SER A 198 -4.90 -14.39 15.99
N LEU A 199 -4.71 -13.12 16.30
CA LEU A 199 -5.30 -12.46 17.46
C LEU A 199 -6.73 -11.97 17.17
N GLU A 200 -7.02 -11.54 15.94
CA GLU A 200 -8.36 -11.16 15.49
C GLU A 200 -9.30 -12.36 15.41
N SER A 201 -8.83 -13.50 14.89
CA SER A 201 -9.66 -14.70 14.69
C SER A 201 -10.03 -15.46 15.97
N LYS A 202 -9.60 -15.00 17.13
CA LYS A 202 -9.93 -15.59 18.44
C LYS A 202 -11.09 -14.87 19.15
N VAL A 203 -11.90 -14.13 18.39
CA VAL A 203 -13.12 -13.46 18.89
C VAL A 203 -14.30 -14.39 18.89
#